data_bb22e6d85a0cdbed8b9e16cde649139d
#
_entry.id   bb22e6d85a0cdbed8b9e16cde649139d
#
_cell.length_a   1.000
_cell.length_b   1.000
_cell.length_c   1.000
_cell.angle_alpha   90.00
_cell.angle_beta   90.00
_cell.angle_gamma   90.00
#
_symmetry.space_group_name_H-M   'P 1'
#
loop_
_entity.id
_entity.type
_entity.pdbx_description
1 polymer ?
#
loop_
_entity_poly.entity_id
_entity_poly.type
_entity_poly.pdbx_seq_one_letter_code
_entity_poly.pdbx_strand_id
1 'polypeptide(L)'
;MKSKIKNIIFITLIAFPFVGFTNKLKLGLHGGVNFSTISASNAPKEFNMSKGFLPGLLIGLSSELKLNDDILLITEINYSSKGYSNNQTGIRVKSYSQYLTVPIKLKIYTQKGLGLEIGPYVGIAVKEFLKNNITKTKVFGSIGNNINIEPPNTLKPLDLGIQSGVSYKLNNINFSGLVSFGILNIRPGGGYGSSIRNVSTQIRVSYDIFKFD
;
A
#
# COMPACT_ATOMS: atom_id res chain seq x y z
N MET A 1 16.19 10.15 23.92
CA MET A 1 16.36 11.27 22.98
C MET A 1 16.28 10.86 21.51
N LYS A 2 16.91 9.77 21.07
CA LYS A 2 16.88 9.30 19.64
C LYS A 2 15.48 8.94 19.10
N SER A 3 14.54 8.49 19.95
CA SER A 3 13.17 8.15 19.53
C SER A 3 12.33 9.39 19.20
N LYS A 4 12.45 10.46 19.98
CA LYS A 4 11.71 11.72 19.75
C LYS A 4 12.13 12.42 18.46
N ILE A 5 13.42 12.34 18.10
CA ILE A 5 13.96 12.93 16.86
C ILE A 5 13.41 12.19 15.62
N LYS A 6 13.31 10.86 15.66
CA LYS A 6 12.72 10.07 14.56
C LYS A 6 11.26 10.42 14.31
N ASN A 7 10.49 10.64 15.38
CA ASN A 7 9.08 11.01 15.25
C ASN A 7 8.91 12.44 14.70
N ILE A 8 9.79 13.37 15.09
CA ILE A 8 9.78 14.75 14.58
C ILE A 8 10.14 14.76 13.08
N ILE A 9 11.17 14.02 12.66
CA ILE A 9 11.56 13.92 11.25
C ILE A 9 10.43 13.31 10.41
N PHE A 10 9.73 12.30 10.92
CA PHE A 10 8.61 11.66 10.23
C PHE A 10 7.41 12.61 10.07
N ILE A 11 7.08 13.39 11.11
CA ILE A 11 6.02 14.41 11.06
C ILE A 11 6.40 15.55 10.11
N THR A 12 7.68 15.99 10.12
CA THR A 12 8.17 17.05 9.26
C THR A 12 8.18 16.63 7.79
N LEU A 13 8.50 15.37 7.48
CA LEU A 13 8.46 14.85 6.10
C LEU A 13 7.03 14.77 5.54
N ILE A 14 6.05 14.57 6.40
CA ILE A 14 4.62 14.56 6.04
C ILE A 14 4.08 15.99 5.89
N ALA A 15 4.59 16.94 6.69
CA ALA A 15 4.16 18.33 6.69
C ALA A 15 4.86 19.18 5.61
N PHE A 16 6.00 18.74 5.07
CA PHE A 16 6.81 19.51 4.13
C PHE A 16 6.11 19.96 2.83
N PRO A 17 5.18 19.19 2.23
CA PRO A 17 4.43 19.69 1.09
C PRO A 17 3.42 20.79 1.45
N PHE A 18 3.17 21.06 2.74
CA PHE A 18 2.14 22.02 3.17
C PHE A 18 2.66 23.43 3.47
N VAL A 19 3.99 23.61 3.52
CA VAL A 19 4.60 24.90 3.85
C VAL A 19 4.96 25.63 2.55
N GLY A 20 4.04 26.43 2.04
CA GLY A 20 4.33 27.35 0.93
C GLY A 20 3.27 27.51 -0.16
N PHE A 21 2.21 26.72 -0.15
CA PHE A 21 1.11 26.84 -1.10
C PHE A 21 -0.13 27.41 -0.40
N THR A 22 -0.39 28.66 -0.60
CA THR A 22 -1.43 29.43 0.10
C THR A 22 -2.84 29.23 -0.45
N ASN A 23 -3.07 28.37 -1.43
CA ASN A 23 -4.40 28.27 -2.03
C ASN A 23 -4.83 26.84 -2.33
N LYS A 24 -5.95 26.44 -1.70
CA LYS A 24 -6.82 25.29 -2.06
C LYS A 24 -6.29 23.91 -1.71
N LEU A 25 -6.04 23.73 -0.42
CA LEU A 25 -5.79 22.44 0.19
C LEU A 25 -7.11 21.77 0.60
N LYS A 26 -7.28 20.49 0.29
CA LYS A 26 -8.39 19.67 0.80
C LYS A 26 -7.84 18.51 1.62
N LEU A 27 -8.47 18.24 2.74
CA LEU A 27 -8.20 17.06 3.55
C LEU A 27 -9.38 16.11 3.48
N GLY A 28 -9.10 14.84 3.31
CA GLY A 28 -10.11 13.79 3.18
C GLY A 28 -9.80 12.55 4.00
N LEU A 29 -10.85 11.81 4.27
CA LEU A 29 -10.80 10.46 4.82
C LEU A 29 -11.25 9.48 3.75
N HIS A 30 -10.61 8.34 3.66
CA HIS A 30 -11.03 7.30 2.74
C HIS A 30 -10.95 5.91 3.35
N GLY A 31 -11.81 5.03 2.85
CA GLY A 31 -11.85 3.63 3.19
C GLY A 31 -12.20 2.77 1.99
N GLY A 32 -11.88 1.49 2.07
CA GLY A 32 -12.15 0.60 0.96
C GLY A 32 -11.66 -0.82 1.15
N VAL A 33 -11.67 -1.54 0.04
CA VAL A 33 -11.21 -2.94 -0.05
C VAL A 33 -9.96 -3.00 -0.91
N ASN A 34 -9.01 -3.79 -0.46
CA ASN A 34 -7.76 -4.05 -1.17
C ASN A 34 -7.70 -5.54 -1.53
N PHE A 35 -7.59 -5.86 -2.81
CA PHE A 35 -7.38 -7.20 -3.32
C PHE A 35 -5.91 -7.34 -3.70
N SER A 36 -5.16 -8.11 -2.94
CA SER A 36 -3.70 -8.22 -3.10
C SER A 36 -3.26 -9.61 -3.48
N THR A 37 -2.17 -9.65 -4.20
CA THR A 37 -1.42 -10.86 -4.55
C THR A 37 0.06 -10.51 -4.66
N ILE A 38 0.88 -11.44 -5.07
CA ILE A 38 2.29 -11.24 -5.35
C ILE A 38 2.63 -11.59 -6.79
N SER A 39 3.54 -10.85 -7.37
CA SER A 39 4.26 -11.26 -8.59
C SER A 39 5.54 -11.95 -8.17
N ALA A 40 5.75 -13.18 -8.62
CA ALA A 40 6.95 -13.95 -8.34
C ALA A 40 7.67 -14.26 -9.66
N SER A 41 8.95 -13.85 -9.77
CA SER A 41 9.81 -14.16 -10.89
C SER A 41 10.75 -15.30 -10.49
N ASN A 42 11.07 -16.18 -11.44
CA ASN A 42 11.93 -17.37 -11.24
C ASN A 42 11.44 -18.29 -10.10
N ALA A 43 10.15 -18.29 -9.84
CA ALA A 43 9.51 -19.22 -8.93
C ALA A 43 9.05 -20.47 -9.69
N PRO A 44 8.96 -21.66 -9.05
CA PRO A 44 8.39 -22.84 -9.65
C PRO A 44 7.02 -22.59 -10.27
N LYS A 45 6.71 -23.26 -11.38
CA LYS A 45 5.41 -23.07 -12.07
C LYS A 45 4.23 -23.38 -11.16
N GLU A 46 4.35 -24.42 -10.33
CA GLU A 46 3.33 -24.85 -9.37
C GLU A 46 3.01 -23.75 -8.37
N PHE A 47 4.00 -23.01 -7.88
CA PHE A 47 3.80 -21.86 -7.01
C PHE A 47 3.04 -20.74 -7.73
N ASN A 48 3.38 -20.45 -8.98
CA ASN A 48 2.72 -19.41 -9.75
C ASN A 48 1.27 -19.77 -10.09
N MET A 49 0.94 -21.03 -10.32
CA MET A 49 -0.42 -21.49 -10.61
C MET A 49 -1.32 -21.55 -9.38
N SER A 50 -0.76 -21.71 -8.19
CA SER A 50 -1.51 -21.90 -6.94
C SER A 50 -1.75 -20.62 -6.14
N LYS A 51 -1.16 -19.48 -6.56
CA LYS A 51 -1.35 -18.20 -5.88
C LYS A 51 -2.66 -17.52 -6.27
N GLY A 52 -3.34 -16.97 -5.28
CA GLY A 52 -4.61 -16.28 -5.45
C GLY A 52 -4.62 -14.91 -4.79
N PHE A 53 -5.67 -14.14 -5.09
CA PHE A 53 -5.92 -12.86 -4.45
C PHE A 53 -6.38 -13.02 -3.01
N LEU A 54 -5.99 -12.05 -2.19
CA LEU A 54 -6.39 -11.95 -0.80
C LEU A 54 -7.10 -10.63 -0.56
N PRO A 55 -8.38 -10.64 -0.15
CA PRO A 55 -9.07 -9.42 0.22
C PRO A 55 -8.58 -8.89 1.56
N GLY A 56 -8.46 -7.58 1.66
CA GLY A 56 -8.07 -6.86 2.86
C GLY A 56 -8.81 -5.52 2.96
N LEU A 57 -8.83 -4.94 4.15
CA LEU A 57 -9.37 -3.61 4.38
C LEU A 57 -8.29 -2.57 4.18
N LEU A 58 -8.73 -1.37 3.79
CA LEU A 58 -7.92 -0.17 3.64
C LEU A 58 -8.65 0.99 4.29
N ILE A 59 -7.90 1.78 5.06
CA ILE A 59 -8.35 3.07 5.59
C ILE A 59 -7.19 4.05 5.50
N GLY A 60 -7.48 5.34 5.28
CA GLY A 60 -6.43 6.35 5.19
C GLY A 60 -6.94 7.77 5.22
N LEU A 61 -5.97 8.67 5.29
CA LEU A 61 -6.15 10.11 5.18
C LEU A 61 -5.52 10.57 3.86
N SER A 62 -6.11 11.57 3.24
CA SER A 62 -5.60 12.19 2.03
C SER A 62 -5.51 13.70 2.17
N SER A 63 -4.56 14.25 1.47
CA SER A 63 -4.41 15.67 1.22
C SER A 63 -4.38 15.88 -0.29
N GLU A 64 -5.23 16.75 -0.80
CA GLU A 64 -5.27 17.16 -2.21
C GLU A 64 -4.87 18.62 -2.29
N LEU A 65 -3.77 18.90 -2.98
CA LEU A 65 -3.30 20.25 -3.30
C LEU A 65 -3.57 20.54 -4.77
N LYS A 66 -4.31 21.61 -5.04
CA LYS A 66 -4.59 22.06 -6.40
C LYS A 66 -3.37 22.77 -6.98
N LEU A 67 -2.75 22.19 -8.01
CA LEU A 67 -1.62 22.80 -8.73
C LEU A 67 -2.11 23.76 -9.82
N ASN A 68 -3.14 23.35 -10.55
CA ASN A 68 -3.89 24.18 -11.52
C ASN A 68 -5.33 23.66 -11.63
N ASP A 69 -6.11 24.16 -12.60
CA ASP A 69 -7.53 23.82 -12.70
C ASP A 69 -7.79 22.34 -12.94
N ASP A 70 -6.89 21.64 -13.61
CA ASP A 70 -7.05 20.24 -14.00
C ASP A 70 -6.15 19.28 -13.23
N ILE A 71 -5.09 19.77 -12.55
CA ILE A 71 -4.06 18.95 -11.93
C ILE A 71 -4.04 19.13 -10.42
N LEU A 72 -4.13 18.01 -9.70
CA LEU A 72 -3.96 17.93 -8.25
C LEU A 72 -2.72 17.10 -7.90
N LEU A 73 -2.05 17.50 -6.84
CA LEU A 73 -1.09 16.65 -6.12
C LEU A 73 -1.82 16.03 -4.95
N ILE A 74 -1.82 14.70 -4.89
CA ILE A 74 -2.44 13.91 -3.81
C ILE A 74 -1.35 13.25 -2.99
N THR A 75 -1.36 13.47 -1.68
CA THR A 75 -0.54 12.74 -0.72
C THR A 75 -1.46 12.02 0.24
N GLU A 76 -1.16 10.76 0.54
CA GLU A 76 -1.99 9.94 1.42
C GLU A 76 -1.16 9.23 2.48
N ILE A 77 -1.83 8.85 3.56
CA ILE A 77 -1.32 7.89 4.54
C ILE A 77 -2.36 6.80 4.64
N ASN A 78 -1.98 5.58 4.25
CA ASN A 78 -2.88 4.43 4.17
C ASN A 78 -2.43 3.33 5.11
N TYR A 79 -3.36 2.79 5.89
CA TYR A 79 -3.21 1.53 6.57
C TYR A 79 -4.01 0.46 5.82
N SER A 80 -3.34 -0.57 5.32
CA SER A 80 -3.98 -1.60 4.49
C SER A 80 -3.43 -2.99 4.76
N SER A 81 -4.29 -3.99 4.59
CA SER A 81 -3.88 -5.39 4.59
C SER A 81 -3.55 -5.81 3.16
N LYS A 82 -2.31 -6.25 2.94
CA LYS A 82 -1.84 -6.87 1.70
C LYS A 82 -1.48 -8.34 1.96
N GLY A 83 -1.26 -9.11 0.90
CA GLY A 83 -0.80 -10.48 1.02
C GLY A 83 -1.20 -11.32 -0.17
N TYR A 84 -1.13 -12.64 0.02
CA TYR A 84 -1.51 -13.61 -1.00
C TYR A 84 -2.02 -14.89 -0.36
N SER A 85 -2.79 -15.65 -1.13
CA SER A 85 -3.12 -17.02 -0.80
C SER A 85 -2.36 -17.98 -1.70
N ASN A 86 -1.96 -19.11 -1.15
CA ASN A 86 -1.38 -20.21 -1.90
C ASN A 86 -2.14 -21.50 -1.55
N ASN A 87 -2.50 -22.29 -2.55
CA ASN A 87 -3.20 -23.56 -2.39
C ASN A 87 -2.39 -24.66 -3.05
N GLN A 88 -1.44 -25.23 -2.32
CA GLN A 88 -0.65 -26.38 -2.77
C GLN A 88 -1.10 -27.65 -2.05
N THR A 89 -1.30 -28.72 -2.79
CA THR A 89 -1.60 -30.06 -2.26
C THR A 89 -2.74 -30.09 -1.21
N GLY A 90 -3.81 -29.29 -1.45
CA GLY A 90 -4.97 -29.25 -0.53
C GLY A 90 -4.79 -28.39 0.71
N ILE A 91 -3.59 -27.89 0.99
CA ILE A 91 -3.31 -26.98 2.11
C ILE A 91 -3.35 -25.54 1.61
N ARG A 92 -4.33 -24.77 2.07
CA ARG A 92 -4.42 -23.34 1.77
C ARG A 92 -3.68 -22.54 2.83
N VAL A 93 -2.59 -21.89 2.42
CA VAL A 93 -1.84 -20.94 3.23
C VAL A 93 -2.18 -19.53 2.79
N LYS A 94 -2.50 -18.67 3.74
CA LYS A 94 -2.74 -17.24 3.52
C LYS A 94 -1.69 -16.45 4.28
N SER A 95 -0.93 -15.60 3.56
CA SER A 95 0.00 -14.65 4.17
C SER A 95 -0.65 -13.27 4.15
N TYR A 96 -0.78 -12.66 5.32
CA TYR A 96 -1.31 -11.32 5.52
C TYR A 96 -0.21 -10.41 6.05
N SER A 97 0.02 -9.30 5.37
CA SER A 97 0.94 -8.27 5.83
C SER A 97 0.20 -6.95 5.90
N GLN A 98 0.26 -6.29 7.05
CA GLN A 98 -0.34 -4.98 7.25
C GLN A 98 0.72 -3.92 6.97
N TYR A 99 0.39 -3.00 6.09
CA TYR A 99 1.27 -1.94 5.62
C TYR A 99 0.75 -0.57 6.01
N LEU A 100 1.68 0.28 6.42
CA LEU A 100 1.51 1.72 6.39
C LEU A 100 2.16 2.20 5.10
N THR A 101 1.39 2.84 4.20
CA THR A 101 1.87 3.31 2.89
C THR A 101 1.61 4.79 2.71
N VAL A 102 2.56 5.46 2.05
CA VAL A 102 2.48 6.89 1.70
C VAL A 102 2.65 7.01 0.18
N PRO A 103 1.56 7.04 -0.57
CA PRO A 103 1.59 7.38 -1.99
C PRO A 103 1.62 8.90 -2.18
N ILE A 104 2.33 9.34 -3.22
CA ILE A 104 2.33 10.71 -3.72
C ILE A 104 1.96 10.63 -5.19
N LYS A 105 0.79 11.16 -5.56
CA LYS A 105 0.20 10.97 -6.88
C LYS A 105 -0.15 12.29 -7.53
N LEU A 106 -0.01 12.37 -8.82
CA LEU A 106 -0.68 13.37 -9.65
C LEU A 106 -2.04 12.82 -10.06
N LYS A 107 -3.05 13.67 -9.96
CA LYS A 107 -4.40 13.42 -10.45
C LYS A 107 -4.73 14.48 -11.50
N ILE A 108 -5.12 14.01 -12.66
CA ILE A 108 -5.54 14.86 -13.77
C ILE A 108 -7.03 14.65 -13.95
N TYR A 109 -7.80 15.74 -13.79
CA TYR A 109 -9.22 15.72 -14.08
C TYR A 109 -9.46 15.86 -15.58
N THR A 110 -10.33 15.01 -16.09
CA THR A 110 -10.98 15.21 -17.37
C THR A 110 -12.30 15.96 -17.15
N GLN A 111 -12.94 16.34 -18.22
CA GLN A 111 -14.30 16.90 -18.14
C GLN A 111 -15.23 15.91 -17.43
N LYS A 112 -16.21 16.41 -16.64
CA LYS A 112 -17.25 15.63 -15.92
C LYS A 112 -16.80 14.87 -14.67
N GLY A 113 -15.72 15.29 -14.00
CA GLY A 113 -15.36 14.72 -12.69
C GLY A 113 -14.59 13.40 -12.72
N LEU A 114 -14.29 12.87 -13.89
CA LEU A 114 -13.42 11.72 -14.05
C LEU A 114 -11.95 12.16 -13.88
N GLY A 115 -11.19 11.46 -13.07
CA GLY A 115 -9.77 11.71 -12.79
C GLY A 115 -8.91 10.49 -13.09
N LEU A 116 -7.72 10.74 -13.64
CA LEU A 116 -6.65 9.75 -13.78
C LEU A 116 -5.61 10.02 -12.71
N GLU A 117 -5.20 9.01 -11.97
CA GLU A 117 -4.23 9.11 -10.88
C GLU A 117 -3.01 8.25 -11.18
N ILE A 118 -1.81 8.81 -10.94
CA ILE A 118 -0.56 8.05 -11.05
C ILE A 118 0.50 8.65 -10.12
N GLY A 119 1.29 7.80 -9.49
CA GLY A 119 2.45 8.24 -8.70
C GLY A 119 3.14 7.10 -7.96
N PRO A 120 4.31 7.39 -7.39
CA PRO A 120 5.05 6.46 -6.55
C PRO A 120 4.37 6.29 -5.18
N TYR A 121 4.69 5.17 -4.52
CA TYR A 121 4.40 4.96 -3.12
C TYR A 121 5.58 4.32 -2.39
N VAL A 122 5.71 4.63 -1.12
CA VAL A 122 6.54 3.90 -0.18
C VAL A 122 5.66 3.27 0.89
N GLY A 123 5.97 2.05 1.30
CA GLY A 123 5.22 1.32 2.31
C GLY A 123 6.14 0.58 3.27
N ILE A 124 5.70 0.46 4.52
CA ILE A 124 6.40 -0.30 5.56
C ILE A 124 5.42 -1.31 6.14
N ALA A 125 5.80 -2.59 6.12
CA ALA A 125 5.07 -3.63 6.79
C ALA A 125 5.18 -3.45 8.30
N VAL A 126 4.03 -3.37 9.00
CA VAL A 126 3.95 -3.18 10.45
C VAL A 126 3.56 -4.46 11.19
N LYS A 127 2.90 -5.39 10.50
CA LYS A 127 2.54 -6.73 11.03
C LYS A 127 2.47 -7.74 9.91
N GLU A 128 2.81 -8.98 10.22
CA GLU A 128 2.67 -10.11 9.32
C GLU A 128 2.05 -11.31 10.05
N PHE A 129 1.15 -12.03 9.36
CA PHE A 129 0.48 -13.21 9.88
C PHE A 129 0.43 -14.28 8.80
N LEU A 130 0.78 -15.49 9.17
CA LEU A 130 0.51 -16.69 8.38
C LEU A 130 -0.71 -17.41 8.97
N LYS A 131 -1.66 -17.75 8.12
CA LYS A 131 -2.83 -18.54 8.47
C LYS A 131 -2.89 -19.73 7.53
N ASN A 132 -2.81 -20.93 8.09
CA ASN A 132 -3.18 -22.15 7.40
C ASN A 132 -4.56 -22.65 7.90
N ASN A 133 -5.07 -23.73 7.35
CA ASN A 133 -6.37 -24.26 7.75
C ASN A 133 -6.42 -24.75 9.21
N ILE A 134 -5.29 -24.89 9.89
CA ILE A 134 -5.15 -25.52 11.22
C ILE A 134 -4.71 -24.50 12.26
N THR A 135 -3.79 -23.59 11.94
CA THR A 135 -3.17 -22.68 12.90
C THR A 135 -3.07 -21.26 12.37
N LYS A 136 -3.13 -20.29 13.30
CA LYS A 136 -2.83 -18.90 13.03
C LYS A 136 -1.55 -18.53 13.76
N THR A 137 -0.47 -18.36 13.02
CA THR A 137 0.85 -18.03 13.59
C THR A 137 1.18 -16.56 13.30
N LYS A 138 1.52 -15.80 14.34
CA LYS A 138 2.13 -14.48 14.18
C LYS A 138 3.57 -14.71 13.75
N VAL A 139 3.94 -14.18 12.60
CA VAL A 139 5.32 -14.26 12.08
C VAL A 139 6.09 -12.98 12.39
N PHE A 140 5.39 -11.95 12.83
CA PHE A 140 5.97 -10.65 13.11
C PHE A 140 6.57 -10.55 14.51
N GLY A 141 7.85 -10.39 14.58
CA GLY A 141 8.63 -10.20 15.81
C GLY A 141 10.12 -10.17 15.55
N SER A 142 10.54 -10.47 14.33
CA SER A 142 11.94 -10.61 13.96
C SER A 142 12.42 -9.56 12.97
N ILE A 143 12.00 -8.30 13.13
CA ILE A 143 12.81 -7.19 12.64
C ILE A 143 13.99 -7.09 13.62
N GLY A 144 15.02 -7.86 13.38
CA GLY A 144 16.21 -7.92 14.19
C GLY A 144 16.23 -9.06 15.22
N ASN A 145 17.10 -9.99 15.01
CA ASN A 145 17.77 -10.82 15.99
C ASN A 145 17.21 -12.17 16.44
N ASN A 146 16.33 -12.84 15.72
CA ASN A 146 16.20 -14.29 15.95
C ASN A 146 16.41 -15.10 14.67
N ILE A 147 17.67 -15.47 14.51
CA ILE A 147 18.27 -16.18 13.36
C ILE A 147 17.93 -17.69 13.36
N ASN A 148 17.06 -18.17 14.26
CA ASN A 148 16.85 -19.60 14.48
C ASN A 148 15.48 -20.15 14.06
N ILE A 149 14.75 -19.48 13.16
CA ILE A 149 13.59 -20.08 12.50
C ILE A 149 13.95 -20.27 11.03
N GLU A 150 14.43 -21.43 10.69
CA GLU A 150 14.53 -21.90 9.32
C GLU A 150 13.14 -22.39 8.83
N PRO A 151 12.72 -21.98 7.58
CA PRO A 151 13.36 -21.06 6.65
C PRO A 151 12.97 -19.60 6.88
N PRO A 152 13.68 -18.62 6.29
CA PRO A 152 13.40 -17.19 6.47
C PRO A 152 12.08 -16.84 5.79
N ASN A 153 10.99 -16.92 6.52
CA ASN A 153 9.62 -16.72 6.01
C ASN A 153 9.09 -15.29 6.20
N THR A 154 9.92 -14.39 6.69
CA THR A 154 9.54 -13.00 6.86
C THR A 154 9.85 -12.19 5.60
N LEU A 155 8.85 -11.50 5.07
CA LEU A 155 9.04 -10.58 3.96
C LEU A 155 9.86 -9.37 4.41
N LYS A 156 10.62 -8.77 3.51
CA LYS A 156 11.28 -7.48 3.79
C LYS A 156 10.20 -6.44 4.08
N PRO A 157 10.37 -5.60 5.12
CA PRO A 157 9.33 -4.67 5.53
C PRO A 157 9.10 -3.53 4.54
N LEU A 158 10.11 -3.15 3.77
CA LEU A 158 10.03 -2.04 2.84
C LEU A 158 9.41 -2.48 1.51
N ASP A 159 8.38 -1.76 1.08
CA ASP A 159 7.71 -1.88 -0.20
C ASP A 159 7.75 -0.53 -0.92
N LEU A 160 8.25 -0.51 -2.13
CA LEU A 160 8.29 0.66 -3.01
C LEU A 160 7.67 0.29 -4.34
N GLY A 161 6.87 1.17 -4.90
CA GLY A 161 6.21 0.88 -6.17
C GLY A 161 5.51 2.08 -6.78
N ILE A 162 4.72 1.79 -7.80
CA ILE A 162 3.88 2.75 -8.51
C ILE A 162 2.42 2.38 -8.29
N GLN A 163 1.59 3.39 -8.08
CA GLN A 163 0.15 3.28 -8.01
C GLN A 163 -0.48 4.11 -9.13
N SER A 164 -1.46 3.55 -9.83
CA SER A 164 -2.21 4.23 -10.88
C SER A 164 -3.67 3.81 -10.86
N GLY A 165 -4.55 4.63 -11.44
CA GLY A 165 -5.95 4.28 -11.55
C GLY A 165 -6.84 5.42 -11.97
N VAL A 166 -8.13 5.21 -11.76
CA VAL A 166 -9.18 6.13 -12.13
C VAL A 166 -10.00 6.51 -10.91
N SER A 167 -10.55 7.71 -10.94
CA SER A 167 -11.46 8.18 -9.89
C SER A 167 -12.59 8.98 -10.50
N TYR A 168 -13.72 9.00 -9.81
CA TYR A 168 -14.87 9.81 -10.16
C TYR A 168 -15.32 10.62 -8.96
N LYS A 169 -15.36 11.93 -9.13
CA LYS A 169 -15.75 12.87 -8.07
C LYS A 169 -17.21 13.29 -8.23
N LEU A 170 -17.97 13.08 -7.18
CA LEU A 170 -19.35 13.53 -7.03
C LEU A 170 -19.47 14.39 -5.78
N ASN A 171 -19.53 15.71 -5.93
CA ASN A 171 -19.52 16.66 -4.82
C ASN A 171 -18.30 16.48 -3.90
N ASN A 172 -18.52 16.09 -2.64
CA ASN A 172 -17.49 15.85 -1.65
C ASN A 172 -17.06 14.37 -1.57
N ILE A 173 -17.68 13.50 -2.36
CA ILE A 173 -17.36 12.06 -2.40
C ILE A 173 -16.55 11.77 -3.65
N ASN A 174 -15.51 10.96 -3.49
CA ASN A 174 -14.69 10.49 -4.59
C ASN A 174 -14.61 8.95 -4.55
N PHE A 175 -15.00 8.31 -5.64
CA PHE A 175 -14.89 6.87 -5.87
C PHE A 175 -13.59 6.61 -6.63
N SER A 176 -12.78 5.64 -6.22
CA SER A 176 -11.51 5.36 -6.90
C SER A 176 -11.29 3.86 -7.07
N GLY A 177 -10.80 3.50 -8.25
CA GLY A 177 -10.24 2.19 -8.56
C GLY A 177 -8.76 2.33 -8.87
N LEU A 178 -7.88 1.76 -8.04
CA LEU A 178 -6.43 1.91 -8.17
C LEU A 178 -5.75 0.56 -8.24
N VAL A 179 -4.65 0.49 -8.99
CA VAL A 179 -3.77 -0.67 -9.05
C VAL A 179 -2.38 -0.24 -8.58
N SER A 180 -1.74 -1.06 -7.76
CA SER A 180 -0.40 -0.83 -7.24
C SER A 180 0.53 -1.96 -7.64
N PHE A 181 1.70 -1.61 -8.15
CA PHE A 181 2.76 -2.54 -8.54
C PHE A 181 4.02 -2.25 -7.72
N GLY A 182 4.44 -3.21 -6.88
CA GLY A 182 5.71 -3.15 -6.18
C GLY A 182 6.89 -3.33 -7.14
N ILE A 183 7.92 -2.53 -6.93
CA ILE A 183 9.18 -2.58 -7.68
C ILE A 183 10.23 -3.35 -6.88
N LEU A 184 10.26 -3.14 -5.55
CA LEU A 184 11.24 -3.79 -4.69
C LEU A 184 10.95 -5.29 -4.54
N ASN A 185 12.03 -6.06 -4.51
CA ASN A 185 11.97 -7.45 -4.11
C ASN A 185 11.83 -7.53 -2.59
N ILE A 186 10.64 -7.94 -2.13
CA ILE A 186 10.32 -8.10 -0.71
C ILE A 186 10.71 -9.48 -0.16
N ARG A 187 11.30 -10.37 -0.97
CA ARG A 187 11.75 -11.68 -0.52
C ARG A 187 13.00 -11.55 0.35
N PRO A 188 13.05 -12.19 1.55
CA PRO A 188 14.27 -12.27 2.34
C PRO A 188 15.32 -13.13 1.65
N GLY A 189 16.59 -12.79 1.84
CA GLY A 189 17.73 -13.62 1.41
C GLY A 189 17.96 -13.75 -0.09
N GLY A 190 17.06 -13.27 -0.96
CA GLY A 190 17.25 -13.32 -2.42
C GLY A 190 17.50 -14.73 -2.99
N GLY A 191 17.07 -15.79 -2.28
CA GLY A 191 17.39 -17.18 -2.61
C GLY A 191 17.06 -17.55 -4.05
N TYR A 192 17.99 -18.20 -4.74
CA TYR A 192 17.86 -18.77 -6.10
C TYR A 192 17.45 -17.75 -7.19
N GLY A 193 17.83 -16.47 -7.07
CA GLY A 193 17.51 -15.45 -8.07
C GLY A 193 16.01 -15.12 -8.21
N SER A 194 15.14 -15.66 -7.35
CA SER A 194 13.71 -15.38 -7.41
C SER A 194 13.37 -14.07 -6.71
N SER A 195 12.44 -13.32 -7.26
CA SER A 195 11.94 -12.08 -6.66
C SER A 195 10.45 -12.17 -6.38
N ILE A 196 10.02 -11.56 -5.29
CA ILE A 196 8.61 -11.42 -4.93
C ILE A 196 8.30 -9.92 -4.81
N ARG A 197 7.22 -9.47 -5.44
CA ARG A 197 6.75 -8.09 -5.43
C ARG A 197 5.27 -8.05 -5.12
N ASN A 198 4.83 -7.04 -4.37
CA ASN A 198 3.41 -6.83 -4.10
C ASN A 198 2.67 -6.36 -5.35
N VAL A 199 1.47 -6.87 -5.54
CA VAL A 199 0.50 -6.37 -6.52
C VAL A 199 -0.83 -6.24 -5.80
N SER A 200 -1.52 -5.11 -5.98
CA SER A 200 -2.84 -4.95 -5.36
C SER A 200 -3.76 -4.05 -6.19
N THR A 201 -5.04 -4.37 -6.12
CA THR A 201 -6.13 -3.55 -6.68
C THR A 201 -6.98 -3.04 -5.53
N GLN A 202 -7.31 -1.76 -5.54
CA GLN A 202 -8.08 -1.10 -4.49
C GLN A 202 -9.36 -0.51 -5.07
N ILE A 203 -10.46 -0.72 -4.36
CA ILE A 203 -11.73 -0.02 -4.58
C ILE A 203 -12.02 0.75 -3.31
N ARG A 204 -12.18 2.07 -3.42
CA ARG A 204 -12.30 2.93 -2.25
C ARG A 204 -13.25 4.10 -2.48
N VAL A 205 -13.76 4.60 -1.38
CA VAL A 205 -14.56 5.82 -1.28
C VAL A 205 -13.85 6.79 -0.38
N SER A 206 -13.72 8.04 -0.81
CA SER A 206 -13.13 9.13 -0.05
C SER A 206 -14.17 10.23 0.17
N TYR A 207 -14.05 10.93 1.28
CA TYR A 207 -14.89 12.07 1.63
C TYR A 207 -14.01 13.26 2.01
N ASP A 208 -14.24 14.42 1.38
CA ASP A 208 -13.55 15.67 1.70
C ASP A 208 -14.11 16.23 3.01
N ILE A 209 -13.28 16.30 4.06
CA ILE A 209 -13.68 16.76 5.40
C ILE A 209 -13.46 18.27 5.53
N PHE A 210 -12.30 18.76 5.09
CA PHE A 210 -11.92 20.16 5.18
C PHE A 210 -11.46 20.67 3.83
N LYS A 211 -11.83 21.93 3.53
CA LYS A 211 -11.36 22.69 2.37
C LYS A 211 -10.84 24.01 2.89
N PHE A 212 -9.61 24.31 2.52
CA PHE A 212 -8.97 25.59 2.78
C PHE A 212 -8.92 26.35 1.44
N ASP A 213 -9.61 27.47 1.37
CA ASP A 213 -9.68 28.35 0.19
C ASP A 213 -8.62 29.44 0.25
#